data_adc5d3832edf3a3d90ae10d10f92d578
#
_entry.id   adc5d3832edf3a3d90ae10d10f92d578
#
_cell.length_a   1.000
_cell.length_b   1.000
_cell.length_c   1.000
_cell.angle_alpha   90.00
_cell.angle_beta   90.00
_cell.angle_gamma   90.00
#
_symmetry.space_group_name_H-M   'P 1'
#
loop_
_entity.id
_entity.type
_entity.pdbx_description
1 polymer ?
#
loop_
_entity_poly.entity_id
_entity_poly.type
_entity_poly.pdbx_seq_one_letter_code
_entity_poly.pdbx_strand_id
1 'polypeptide(L)'
;MKRQKKIVLFLCILLVLAGCGQAANGSEDKPKEIRIGIQQSLSPLLLAKEKGWFEQSFEKEGVKVKWVEFQSGPPQFEGLAANQLDFSQVGNSPVIAGQAAGIDFKEIGLSQDGLKANGILVNKNSEIQKVEDLKGKKIAVAKGSSGFDFLYKVLDQAGLSAKDVQIIQLQPDEAISAFENGSVDAWSIWEPFLSLETIEKGAKLLVNGEATDLYSPGFTLVRTKFADEYPELVVQFLKVYDKAVKWQKNHQQEAITLYARLKQLDQKVVTQVLNNTEPLNEPISKKIINAQQHTADFQYQTKAIQRKIDVNQVVDNSFIEKMLKEEKS
;
A
#
# COMPACT_ATOMS: atom_id res chain seq x y z
N MET A 1 8.26 -77.68 -14.89
CA MET A 1 7.53 -76.74 -14.03
C MET A 1 8.24 -75.43 -13.72
N LYS A 2 9.57 -75.27 -13.80
CA LYS A 2 10.31 -73.98 -13.48
C LYS A 2 10.32 -72.94 -14.62
N ARG A 3 10.02 -73.31 -15.88
CA ARG A 3 10.08 -72.43 -17.06
C ARG A 3 8.77 -71.65 -17.27
N GLN A 4 7.65 -72.20 -16.87
CA GLN A 4 6.34 -71.49 -16.98
C GLN A 4 6.15 -70.40 -15.97
N LYS A 5 6.76 -70.50 -14.76
CA LYS A 5 6.67 -69.43 -13.72
C LYS A 5 7.44 -68.14 -14.07
N LYS A 6 8.47 -68.23 -14.92
CA LYS A 6 9.23 -67.05 -15.40
C LYS A 6 8.51 -66.27 -16.49
N ILE A 7 7.69 -66.90 -17.31
CA ILE A 7 6.90 -66.23 -18.37
C ILE A 7 5.70 -65.50 -17.76
N VAL A 8 5.06 -66.02 -16.75
CA VAL A 8 3.95 -65.34 -16.05
C VAL A 8 4.44 -64.12 -15.26
N LEU A 9 5.64 -64.19 -14.68
CA LEU A 9 6.22 -63.03 -13.97
C LEU A 9 6.65 -61.90 -14.90
N PHE A 10 7.05 -62.22 -16.14
CA PHE A 10 7.44 -61.21 -17.17
C PHE A 10 6.20 -60.54 -17.81
N LEU A 11 5.07 -61.26 -17.89
CA LEU A 11 3.83 -60.71 -18.42
C LEU A 11 3.13 -59.76 -17.42
N CYS A 12 3.30 -59.98 -16.12
CA CYS A 12 2.78 -59.11 -15.08
C CYS A 12 3.57 -57.78 -14.97
N ILE A 13 4.86 -57.72 -15.35
CA ILE A 13 5.66 -56.52 -15.33
C ILE A 13 5.35 -55.60 -16.54
N LEU A 14 4.88 -56.16 -17.66
CA LEU A 14 4.52 -55.38 -18.85
C LEU A 14 3.14 -54.69 -18.75
N LEU A 15 2.28 -55.10 -17.81
CA LEU A 15 0.95 -54.51 -17.57
C LEU A 15 0.98 -53.31 -16.61
N VAL A 16 2.10 -53.03 -15.92
CA VAL A 16 2.25 -51.90 -14.99
C VAL A 16 2.77 -50.66 -15.71
N LEU A 17 3.27 -50.74 -16.95
CA LEU A 17 3.81 -49.60 -17.71
C LEU A 17 2.81 -48.95 -18.67
N ALA A 18 1.57 -49.42 -18.75
CA ALA A 18 0.52 -48.84 -19.61
C ALA A 18 -0.44 -47.88 -18.87
N GLY A 19 -0.14 -47.48 -17.63
CA GLY A 19 -1.05 -46.74 -16.77
C GLY A 19 -0.55 -45.36 -16.33
N CYS A 20 0.23 -44.60 -17.15
CA CYS A 20 0.57 -43.21 -16.89
C CYS A 20 0.57 -42.38 -18.17
N GLY A 21 -0.59 -42.26 -18.78
CA GLY A 21 -0.90 -41.37 -19.88
C GLY A 21 -2.16 -40.58 -19.56
N GLN A 22 -2.35 -40.17 -18.32
CA GLN A 22 -3.33 -39.17 -17.98
C GLN A 22 -2.60 -37.85 -18.15
N ALA A 23 -2.81 -37.20 -19.33
CA ALA A 23 -2.51 -35.82 -19.49
C ALA A 23 -3.08 -35.10 -18.27
N ALA A 24 -2.23 -34.57 -17.44
CA ALA A 24 -2.61 -33.58 -16.44
C ALA A 24 -3.21 -32.43 -17.22
N ASN A 25 -4.53 -32.44 -17.40
CA ASN A 25 -5.27 -31.20 -17.54
C ASN A 25 -4.92 -30.42 -16.28
N GLY A 26 -4.01 -29.46 -16.41
CA GLY A 26 -3.72 -28.52 -15.38
C GLY A 26 -4.97 -27.70 -15.10
N SER A 27 -5.82 -28.17 -14.20
CA SER A 27 -6.55 -27.26 -13.36
C SER A 27 -5.45 -26.63 -12.51
N GLU A 28 -5.02 -25.43 -12.87
CA GLU A 28 -4.23 -24.60 -11.95
C GLU A 28 -4.99 -24.64 -10.62
N ASP A 29 -4.41 -25.28 -9.61
CA ASP A 29 -5.01 -25.35 -8.28
C ASP A 29 -5.02 -23.92 -7.74
N LYS A 30 -6.18 -23.24 -7.91
CA LYS A 30 -6.36 -21.87 -7.42
C LYS A 30 -6.11 -21.83 -5.91
N PRO A 31 -5.61 -20.70 -5.39
CA PRO A 31 -5.40 -20.58 -3.96
C PRO A 31 -6.74 -20.67 -3.23
N LYS A 32 -6.78 -21.29 -2.05
CA LYS A 32 -8.01 -21.37 -1.25
C LYS A 32 -8.48 -20.01 -0.75
N GLU A 33 -7.56 -19.09 -0.55
CA GLU A 33 -7.82 -17.71 -0.12
C GLU A 33 -6.80 -16.72 -0.68
N ILE A 34 -7.21 -15.46 -0.83
CA ILE A 34 -6.33 -14.31 -1.00
C ILE A 34 -6.34 -13.47 0.27
N ARG A 35 -5.20 -12.87 0.59
CA ARG A 35 -5.01 -12.06 1.80
C ARG A 35 -4.68 -10.63 1.40
N ILE A 36 -5.55 -9.70 1.76
CA ILE A 36 -5.47 -8.29 1.37
C ILE A 36 -5.15 -7.44 2.59
N GLY A 37 -4.00 -6.76 2.55
CA GLY A 37 -3.62 -5.78 3.56
C GLY A 37 -4.35 -4.46 3.37
N ILE A 38 -4.91 -3.92 4.46
CA ILE A 38 -5.60 -2.63 4.46
C ILE A 38 -5.13 -1.76 5.62
N GLN A 39 -5.06 -0.44 5.39
CA GLN A 39 -4.72 0.54 6.41
C GLN A 39 -5.98 1.30 6.90
N GLN A 40 -5.80 2.11 7.93
CA GLN A 40 -6.81 3.06 8.41
C GLN A 40 -6.93 4.26 7.44
N SER A 41 -7.36 4.00 6.22
CA SER A 41 -7.51 5.00 5.16
C SER A 41 -8.94 5.03 4.62
N LEU A 42 -9.37 6.18 4.10
CA LEU A 42 -10.62 6.33 3.37
C LEU A 42 -10.34 6.11 1.89
N SER A 43 -10.35 4.87 1.44
CA SER A 43 -9.89 4.47 0.12
C SER A 43 -10.90 3.60 -0.62
N PRO A 44 -10.84 3.53 -1.96
CA PRO A 44 -11.67 2.60 -2.72
C PRO A 44 -11.51 1.14 -2.29
N LEU A 45 -10.35 0.77 -1.73
CA LEU A 45 -10.14 -0.58 -1.19
C LEU A 45 -11.04 -0.85 0.02
N LEU A 46 -11.15 0.12 0.96
CA LEU A 46 -12.09 0.04 2.08
C LEU A 46 -13.55 0.01 1.59
N LEU A 47 -13.89 0.84 0.61
CA LEU A 47 -15.22 0.87 0.01
C LEU A 47 -15.58 -0.48 -0.61
N ALA A 48 -14.67 -1.09 -1.38
CA ALA A 48 -14.90 -2.41 -1.98
C ALA A 48 -15.06 -3.51 -0.93
N LYS A 49 -14.29 -3.46 0.16
CA LYS A 49 -14.43 -4.33 1.34
C LYS A 49 -15.84 -4.23 1.91
N GLU A 50 -16.30 -3.02 2.22
CA GLU A 50 -17.62 -2.80 2.84
C GLU A 50 -18.80 -3.18 1.93
N LYS A 51 -18.61 -3.07 0.61
CA LYS A 51 -19.62 -3.51 -0.36
C LYS A 51 -19.52 -5.01 -0.71
N GLY A 52 -18.55 -5.74 -0.16
CA GLY A 52 -18.34 -7.17 -0.41
C GLY A 52 -17.97 -7.47 -1.87
N TRP A 53 -17.38 -6.51 -2.60
CA TRP A 53 -17.12 -6.69 -4.03
C TRP A 53 -15.96 -7.63 -4.33
N PHE A 54 -14.98 -7.67 -3.46
CA PHE A 54 -13.89 -8.65 -3.56
C PHE A 54 -14.41 -10.06 -3.29
N GLU A 55 -15.17 -10.24 -2.22
CA GLU A 55 -15.79 -11.52 -1.86
C GLU A 55 -16.67 -12.04 -3.00
N GLN A 56 -17.58 -11.21 -3.51
CA GLN A 56 -18.47 -11.58 -4.63
C GLN A 56 -17.72 -11.94 -5.91
N SER A 57 -16.59 -11.27 -6.19
CA SER A 57 -15.79 -11.53 -7.37
C SER A 57 -15.01 -12.83 -7.25
N PHE A 58 -14.31 -13.03 -6.13
CA PHE A 58 -13.41 -14.15 -5.92
C PHE A 58 -14.14 -15.46 -5.54
N GLU A 59 -15.33 -15.37 -4.96
CA GLU A 59 -16.18 -16.53 -4.70
C GLU A 59 -16.52 -17.32 -5.98
N LYS A 60 -16.70 -16.62 -7.12
CA LYS A 60 -16.94 -17.24 -8.43
C LYS A 60 -15.76 -18.11 -8.89
N GLU A 61 -14.58 -17.83 -8.39
CA GLU A 61 -13.35 -18.57 -8.63
C GLU A 61 -13.08 -19.64 -7.57
N GLY A 62 -13.95 -19.77 -6.56
CA GLY A 62 -13.76 -20.66 -5.42
C GLY A 62 -12.72 -20.17 -4.42
N VAL A 63 -12.35 -18.88 -4.47
CA VAL A 63 -11.30 -18.27 -3.65
C VAL A 63 -11.92 -17.40 -2.57
N LYS A 64 -11.53 -17.60 -1.30
CA LYS A 64 -11.96 -16.76 -0.18
C LYS A 64 -11.14 -15.49 -0.11
N VAL A 65 -11.73 -14.42 0.43
CA VAL A 65 -11.02 -13.15 0.71
C VAL A 65 -10.83 -13.00 2.20
N LYS A 66 -9.59 -12.72 2.61
CA LYS A 66 -9.23 -12.42 3.99
C LYS A 66 -8.61 -11.04 4.08
N TRP A 67 -9.18 -10.18 4.89
CA TRP A 67 -8.66 -8.85 5.18
C TRP A 67 -7.74 -8.88 6.40
N VAL A 68 -6.60 -8.16 6.31
CA VAL A 68 -5.66 -7.99 7.41
C VAL A 68 -5.43 -6.50 7.61
N GLU A 69 -5.74 -5.99 8.80
CA GLU A 69 -5.66 -4.55 9.09
C GLU A 69 -4.31 -4.18 9.72
N PHE A 70 -3.78 -3.03 9.30
CA PHE A 70 -2.51 -2.48 9.76
C PHE A 70 -2.65 -0.97 10.02
N GLN A 71 -1.85 -0.44 10.94
CA GLN A 71 -1.84 1.00 11.22
C GLN A 71 -1.06 1.80 10.18
N SER A 72 -0.05 1.19 9.53
CA SER A 72 0.85 1.85 8.58
C SER A 72 1.40 0.89 7.53
N GLY A 73 2.15 1.42 6.55
CA GLY A 73 2.76 0.63 5.47
C GLY A 73 3.86 -0.34 5.92
N PRO A 74 4.82 0.06 6.78
CA PRO A 74 5.93 -0.83 7.15
C PRO A 74 5.51 -2.20 7.69
N PRO A 75 4.54 -2.34 8.62
CA PRO A 75 4.07 -3.64 9.07
C PRO A 75 3.44 -4.51 7.96
N GLN A 76 2.92 -3.92 6.88
CA GLN A 76 2.42 -4.70 5.74
C GLN A 76 3.56 -5.40 5.00
N PHE A 77 4.74 -4.78 4.90
CA PHE A 77 5.92 -5.44 4.32
C PHE A 77 6.43 -6.61 5.17
N GLU A 78 6.33 -6.51 6.48
CA GLU A 78 6.59 -7.66 7.37
C GLU A 78 5.60 -8.80 7.08
N GLY A 79 4.32 -8.46 6.85
CA GLY A 79 3.27 -9.40 6.44
C GLY A 79 3.55 -10.05 5.07
N LEU A 80 4.01 -9.28 4.08
CA LEU A 80 4.43 -9.80 2.76
C LEU A 80 5.63 -10.74 2.90
N ALA A 81 6.67 -10.34 3.64
CA ALA A 81 7.86 -11.13 3.89
C ALA A 81 7.55 -12.45 4.61
N ALA A 82 6.61 -12.41 5.57
CA ALA A 82 6.14 -13.58 6.32
C ALA A 82 5.13 -14.43 5.53
N ASN A 83 4.85 -14.13 4.26
CA ASN A 83 3.85 -14.80 3.44
C ASN A 83 2.44 -14.78 4.08
N GLN A 84 2.09 -13.69 4.76
CA GLN A 84 0.79 -13.47 5.38
C GLN A 84 -0.12 -12.54 4.56
N LEU A 85 0.42 -11.90 3.53
CA LEU A 85 -0.30 -11.08 2.57
C LEU A 85 0.00 -11.52 1.14
N ASP A 86 -0.99 -11.33 0.26
CA ASP A 86 -0.85 -11.50 -1.18
C ASP A 86 -0.95 -10.15 -1.89
N PHE A 87 -1.83 -9.25 -1.42
CA PHE A 87 -2.01 -7.89 -1.92
C PHE A 87 -1.88 -6.87 -0.80
N SER A 88 -1.42 -5.67 -1.16
CA SER A 88 -1.26 -4.54 -0.25
C SER A 88 -1.40 -3.21 -0.99
N GLN A 89 -1.77 -2.15 -0.27
CA GLN A 89 -1.65 -0.77 -0.77
C GLN A 89 -0.87 0.07 0.25
N VAL A 90 0.22 0.67 -0.19
CA VAL A 90 1.13 1.44 0.68
C VAL A 90 1.74 2.62 -0.06
N GLY A 91 2.26 3.58 0.69
CA GLY A 91 3.04 4.70 0.13
C GLY A 91 4.44 4.29 -0.33
N ASN A 92 5.11 5.18 -1.04
CA ASN A 92 6.43 4.98 -1.65
C ASN A 92 7.54 4.60 -0.66
N SER A 93 7.59 5.22 0.51
CA SER A 93 8.68 4.98 1.47
C SER A 93 8.73 3.53 2.00
N PRO A 94 7.62 2.91 2.43
CA PRO A 94 7.59 1.48 2.75
C PRO A 94 8.02 0.58 1.59
N VAL A 95 7.63 0.92 0.35
CA VAL A 95 8.02 0.16 -0.85
C VAL A 95 9.53 0.17 -1.03
N ILE A 96 10.15 1.35 -0.99
CA ILE A 96 11.60 1.53 -1.09
C ILE A 96 12.32 0.73 0.00
N ALA A 97 11.86 0.82 1.25
CA ALA A 97 12.43 0.09 2.35
C ALA A 97 12.30 -1.42 2.19
N GLY A 98 11.14 -1.90 1.73
CA GLY A 98 10.87 -3.31 1.44
C GLY A 98 11.78 -3.86 0.34
N GLN A 99 11.92 -3.13 -0.78
CA GLN A 99 12.83 -3.50 -1.86
C GLN A 99 14.29 -3.50 -1.38
N ALA A 100 14.70 -2.50 -0.61
CA ALA A 100 16.05 -2.44 -0.04
C ALA A 100 16.33 -3.60 0.94
N ALA A 101 15.30 -4.09 1.65
CA ALA A 101 15.38 -5.26 2.50
C ALA A 101 15.36 -6.59 1.72
N GLY A 102 15.12 -6.56 0.40
CA GLY A 102 15.06 -7.76 -0.44
C GLY A 102 13.75 -8.54 -0.33
N ILE A 103 12.68 -7.88 0.09
CA ILE A 103 11.34 -8.47 0.10
C ILE A 103 10.86 -8.59 -1.37
N ASP A 104 10.24 -9.72 -1.68
CA ASP A 104 9.86 -10.07 -3.05
C ASP A 104 8.39 -9.70 -3.30
N PHE A 105 8.19 -8.64 -4.11
CA PHE A 105 6.89 -8.11 -4.49
C PHE A 105 6.97 -7.40 -5.85
N LYS A 106 5.80 -7.13 -6.45
CA LYS A 106 5.64 -6.29 -7.64
C LYS A 106 4.72 -5.10 -7.33
N GLU A 107 5.06 -3.93 -7.86
CA GLU A 107 4.18 -2.77 -7.96
C GLU A 107 3.35 -2.91 -9.23
N ILE A 108 2.05 -3.09 -9.10
CA ILE A 108 1.14 -3.42 -10.22
C ILE A 108 0.19 -2.29 -10.61
N GLY A 109 0.27 -1.15 -9.95
CA GLY A 109 -0.52 0.04 -10.27
C GLY A 109 -0.30 1.17 -9.30
N LEU A 110 -0.53 2.39 -9.79
CA LEU A 110 -0.55 3.62 -8.99
C LEU A 110 -1.94 3.76 -8.34
N SER A 111 -1.98 3.91 -7.01
CA SER A 111 -3.23 4.07 -6.26
C SER A 111 -3.53 5.52 -5.86
N GLN A 112 -2.52 6.39 -5.82
CA GLN A 112 -2.62 7.85 -5.62
C GLN A 112 -1.29 8.52 -5.99
N ASP A 113 -1.32 9.83 -6.34
CA ASP A 113 -0.09 10.61 -6.56
C ASP A 113 0.53 11.12 -5.26
N GLY A 114 -0.27 11.28 -4.21
CA GLY A 114 0.14 11.61 -2.86
C GLY A 114 0.63 13.04 -2.65
N LEU A 115 0.35 13.97 -3.57
CA LEU A 115 0.82 15.35 -3.47
C LEU A 115 0.27 16.09 -2.25
N LYS A 116 -1.00 15.82 -1.87
CA LYS A 116 -1.67 16.45 -0.72
C LYS A 116 -1.81 15.52 0.48
N ALA A 117 -1.42 14.26 0.33
CA ALA A 117 -1.75 13.21 1.28
C ALA A 117 -0.89 13.22 2.54
N ASN A 118 0.28 13.87 2.54
CA ASN A 118 1.19 13.98 3.68
C ASN A 118 1.40 15.43 4.09
N GLY A 119 1.61 15.65 5.39
CA GLY A 119 1.90 16.97 5.93
C GLY A 119 2.49 16.92 7.33
N ILE A 120 2.90 18.10 7.81
CA ILE A 120 3.33 18.32 9.20
C ILE A 120 2.29 19.19 9.89
N LEU A 121 1.76 18.67 10.99
CA LEU A 121 0.82 19.36 11.87
C LEU A 121 1.54 19.99 13.05
N VAL A 122 1.03 21.14 13.51
CA VAL A 122 1.36 21.72 14.81
C VAL A 122 0.06 22.03 15.57
N ASN A 123 0.13 22.06 16.91
CA ASN A 123 -1.02 22.35 17.73
C ASN A 123 -1.60 23.76 17.46
N LYS A 124 -2.91 23.96 17.67
CA LYS A 124 -3.62 25.22 17.41
C LYS A 124 -2.97 26.44 18.07
N ASN A 125 -2.39 26.26 19.26
CA ASN A 125 -1.75 27.31 20.06
C ASN A 125 -0.23 27.34 19.87
N SER A 126 0.32 26.57 18.92
CA SER A 126 1.76 26.51 18.66
C SER A 126 2.26 27.85 18.09
N GLU A 127 3.42 28.26 18.55
CA GLU A 127 4.18 29.41 18.01
C GLU A 127 4.97 29.04 16.75
N ILE A 128 5.03 27.74 16.37
CA ILE A 128 5.67 27.25 15.17
C ILE A 128 4.86 27.72 13.94
N GLN A 129 5.47 28.52 13.07
CA GLN A 129 4.82 29.10 11.89
C GLN A 129 5.45 28.64 10.57
N LYS A 130 6.69 28.15 10.59
CA LYS A 130 7.45 27.68 9.43
C LYS A 130 8.33 26.50 9.81
N VAL A 131 8.84 25.79 8.81
CA VAL A 131 9.60 24.55 9.01
C VAL A 131 10.87 24.78 9.83
N GLU A 132 11.54 25.93 9.66
CA GLU A 132 12.76 26.26 10.43
C GLU A 132 12.52 26.34 11.94
N ASP A 133 11.29 26.67 12.36
CA ASP A 133 10.90 26.73 13.78
C ASP A 133 10.83 25.32 14.44
N LEU A 134 10.90 24.26 13.64
CA LEU A 134 10.98 22.87 14.14
C LEU A 134 12.33 22.55 14.80
N LYS A 135 13.34 23.40 14.69
CA LYS A 135 14.64 23.17 15.32
C LYS A 135 14.50 23.00 16.83
N GLY A 136 15.03 21.87 17.36
CA GLY A 136 14.95 21.49 18.77
C GLY A 136 13.60 20.92 19.21
N LYS A 137 12.58 20.88 18.34
CA LYS A 137 11.22 20.45 18.65
C LYS A 137 11.07 18.92 18.60
N LYS A 138 10.10 18.39 19.34
CA LYS A 138 9.71 16.98 19.33
C LYS A 138 8.68 16.73 18.23
N ILE A 139 8.99 15.85 17.30
CA ILE A 139 8.15 15.56 16.14
C ILE A 139 7.75 14.08 16.18
N ALA A 140 6.47 13.80 16.32
CA ALA A 140 5.95 12.43 16.20
C ALA A 140 5.94 12.00 14.73
N VAL A 141 6.32 10.74 14.48
CA VAL A 141 6.22 10.11 13.16
C VAL A 141 6.38 8.61 13.25
N ALA A 142 5.68 7.85 12.41
CA ALA A 142 5.86 6.41 12.29
C ALA A 142 7.09 6.10 11.43
N LYS A 143 8.07 5.38 11.99
CA LYS A 143 9.32 5.04 11.31
C LYS A 143 9.06 4.32 9.98
N GLY A 144 9.75 4.78 8.93
CA GLY A 144 9.69 4.17 7.60
C GLY A 144 8.38 4.39 6.84
N SER A 145 7.43 5.17 7.38
CA SER A 145 6.20 5.56 6.69
C SER A 145 6.44 6.66 5.64
N SER A 146 5.41 6.96 4.83
CA SER A 146 5.45 8.14 3.93
C SER A 146 5.61 9.46 4.68
N GLY A 147 5.00 9.59 5.86
CA GLY A 147 5.19 10.76 6.73
C GLY A 147 6.63 10.89 7.24
N PHE A 148 7.32 9.76 7.48
CA PHE A 148 8.74 9.77 7.86
C PHE A 148 9.62 10.31 6.73
N ASP A 149 9.44 9.81 5.51
CA ASP A 149 10.16 10.29 4.34
C ASP A 149 9.85 11.77 4.06
N PHE A 150 8.56 12.14 4.13
CA PHE A 150 8.12 13.53 3.96
C PHE A 150 8.79 14.47 4.96
N LEU A 151 8.83 14.12 6.25
CA LEU A 151 9.51 14.90 7.28
C LEU A 151 10.98 15.16 6.94
N TYR A 152 11.70 14.11 6.56
CA TYR A 152 13.14 14.26 6.26
C TYR A 152 13.40 15.14 5.07
N LYS A 153 12.59 15.04 4.01
CA LYS A 153 12.69 15.89 2.81
C LYS A 153 12.35 17.36 3.11
N VAL A 154 11.31 17.58 3.90
CA VAL A 154 10.90 18.94 4.31
C VAL A 154 11.98 19.60 5.18
N LEU A 155 12.58 18.85 6.11
CA LEU A 155 13.70 19.35 6.91
C LEU A 155 14.91 19.70 6.02
N ASP A 156 15.28 18.83 5.08
CA ASP A 156 16.39 19.07 4.15
C ASP A 156 16.17 20.32 3.30
N GLN A 157 14.96 20.52 2.74
CA GLN A 157 14.60 21.73 2.00
C GLN A 157 14.73 23.01 2.85
N ALA A 158 14.47 22.92 4.16
CA ALA A 158 14.61 24.03 5.10
C ALA A 158 16.05 24.19 5.65
N GLY A 159 17.02 23.42 5.14
CA GLY A 159 18.40 23.43 5.63
C GLY A 159 18.58 22.83 7.02
N LEU A 160 17.61 22.03 7.47
CA LEU A 160 17.65 21.26 8.72
C LEU A 160 17.95 19.79 8.45
N SER A 161 18.41 19.10 9.48
CA SER A 161 18.60 17.65 9.46
C SER A 161 17.83 16.98 10.60
N ALA A 162 17.73 15.67 10.57
CA ALA A 162 17.15 14.91 11.66
C ALA A 162 17.85 15.09 13.01
N LYS A 163 19.11 15.61 13.01
CA LYS A 163 19.85 15.92 14.24
C LYS A 163 19.44 17.25 14.87
N ASP A 164 18.79 18.13 14.09
CA ASP A 164 18.32 19.42 14.55
C ASP A 164 16.97 19.35 15.24
N VAL A 165 16.29 18.20 15.22
CA VAL A 165 14.96 17.93 15.81
C VAL A 165 15.00 16.70 16.70
N GLN A 166 13.95 16.48 17.52
CA GLN A 166 13.78 15.28 18.32
C GLN A 166 12.69 14.41 17.69
N ILE A 167 13.09 13.37 16.94
CA ILE A 167 12.14 12.47 16.31
C ILE A 167 11.63 11.45 17.33
N ILE A 168 10.32 11.45 17.57
CA ILE A 168 9.62 10.51 18.45
C ILE A 168 8.89 9.50 17.55
N GLN A 169 9.36 8.26 17.57
CA GLN A 169 8.80 7.20 16.73
C GLN A 169 7.54 6.62 17.38
N LEU A 170 6.37 6.98 16.85
CA LEU A 170 5.06 6.55 17.31
C LEU A 170 4.21 6.10 16.13
N GLN A 171 3.41 5.04 16.32
CA GLN A 171 2.37 4.67 15.37
C GLN A 171 1.19 5.68 15.49
N PRO A 172 0.32 5.80 14.49
CA PRO A 172 -0.75 6.80 14.49
C PRO A 172 -1.59 6.83 15.75
N ASP A 173 -2.01 5.68 16.29
CA ASP A 173 -2.87 5.62 17.48
C ASP A 173 -2.17 6.17 18.74
N GLU A 174 -0.85 5.98 18.86
CA GLU A 174 -0.04 6.54 19.95
C GLU A 174 0.23 8.04 19.70
N ALA A 175 0.48 8.39 18.43
CA ALA A 175 0.83 9.75 18.02
C ALA A 175 -0.34 10.74 18.23
N ILE A 176 -1.60 10.34 17.99
CA ILE A 176 -2.79 11.14 18.28
C ILE A 176 -2.75 11.63 19.72
N SER A 177 -2.64 10.70 20.68
CA SER A 177 -2.64 11.03 22.11
C SER A 177 -1.45 11.94 22.49
N ALA A 178 -0.25 11.66 21.97
CA ALA A 178 0.95 12.46 22.25
C ALA A 178 0.87 13.87 21.65
N PHE A 179 0.25 14.03 20.48
CA PHE A 179 0.08 15.30 19.80
C PHE A 179 -1.02 16.15 20.49
N GLU A 180 -2.20 15.57 20.75
CA GLU A 180 -3.32 16.30 21.36
C GLU A 180 -2.99 16.79 22.78
N ASN A 181 -2.24 16.02 23.57
CA ASN A 181 -1.84 16.41 24.94
C ASN A 181 -0.58 17.29 25.00
N GLY A 182 0.07 17.59 23.86
CA GLY A 182 1.26 18.43 23.78
C GLY A 182 2.56 17.75 24.23
N SER A 183 2.62 16.42 24.34
CA SER A 183 3.85 15.67 24.60
C SER A 183 4.86 15.76 23.44
N VAL A 184 4.36 16.04 22.23
CA VAL A 184 5.13 16.37 21.03
C VAL A 184 4.66 17.72 20.48
N ASP A 185 5.58 18.46 19.83
CA ASP A 185 5.33 19.82 19.31
C ASP A 185 4.69 19.79 17.91
N ALA A 186 5.01 18.73 17.13
CA ALA A 186 4.57 18.55 15.77
C ALA A 186 4.32 17.08 15.47
N TRP A 187 3.54 16.81 14.42
CA TRP A 187 3.26 15.47 13.94
C TRP A 187 3.36 15.40 12.41
N SER A 188 4.29 14.59 11.89
CA SER A 188 4.37 14.30 10.47
C SER A 188 3.53 13.08 10.15
N ILE A 189 2.45 13.27 9.38
CA ILE A 189 1.39 12.27 9.21
C ILE A 189 0.72 12.40 7.83
N TRP A 190 -0.17 11.49 7.52
CA TRP A 190 -0.95 11.42 6.29
C TRP A 190 -2.47 11.45 6.56
N GLU A 191 -3.27 11.50 5.49
CA GLU A 191 -4.73 11.41 5.60
C GLU A 191 -5.20 10.02 6.11
N PRO A 192 -6.27 9.92 6.91
CA PRO A 192 -7.23 10.97 7.27
C PRO A 192 -6.83 11.85 8.46
N PHE A 193 -5.71 11.59 9.12
CA PHE A 193 -5.30 12.27 10.36
C PHE A 193 -5.05 13.77 10.16
N LEU A 194 -4.52 14.19 9.01
CA LEU A 194 -4.34 15.61 8.68
C LEU A 194 -5.68 16.36 8.74
N SER A 195 -6.68 15.86 8.04
CA SER A 195 -8.00 16.48 8.00
C SER A 195 -8.74 16.37 9.34
N LEU A 196 -8.62 15.24 10.03
CA LEU A 196 -9.22 15.03 11.35
C LEU A 196 -8.71 16.09 12.34
N GLU A 197 -7.41 16.21 12.49
CA GLU A 197 -6.78 17.12 13.45
C GLU A 197 -7.03 18.60 13.09
N THR A 198 -6.98 18.94 11.81
CA THR A 198 -7.18 20.34 11.39
C THR A 198 -8.64 20.77 11.53
N ILE A 199 -9.60 19.93 11.19
CA ILE A 199 -11.04 20.28 11.15
C ILE A 199 -11.68 20.14 12.53
N GLU A 200 -11.44 19.02 13.22
CA GLU A 200 -12.13 18.75 14.51
C GLU A 200 -11.35 19.29 15.73
N LYS A 201 -10.01 19.29 15.69
CA LYS A 201 -9.18 19.67 16.83
C LYS A 201 -8.57 21.06 16.67
N GLY A 202 -8.64 21.64 15.46
CA GLY A 202 -8.12 22.97 15.15
C GLY A 202 -6.60 23.02 15.09
N ALA A 203 -5.93 21.89 14.87
CA ALA A 203 -4.51 21.86 14.57
C ALA A 203 -4.20 22.66 13.30
N LYS A 204 -2.99 23.18 13.19
CA LYS A 204 -2.54 23.95 12.02
C LYS A 204 -1.71 23.04 11.11
N LEU A 205 -2.03 23.04 9.83
CA LEU A 205 -1.16 22.46 8.81
C LEU A 205 0.03 23.39 8.60
N LEU A 206 1.21 22.98 9.03
CA LEU A 206 2.44 23.76 8.84
C LEU A 206 2.89 23.72 7.38
N VAL A 207 2.89 22.53 6.78
CA VAL A 207 3.31 22.29 5.40
C VAL A 207 2.76 20.97 4.90
N ASN A 208 2.47 20.87 3.60
CA ASN A 208 2.13 19.63 2.90
C ASN A 208 2.98 19.44 1.63
N GLY A 209 2.78 18.33 0.93
CA GLY A 209 3.53 18.02 -0.29
C GLY A 209 3.25 18.99 -1.44
N GLU A 210 2.02 19.55 -1.54
CA GLU A 210 1.67 20.53 -2.56
C GLU A 210 2.48 21.83 -2.40
N ALA A 211 2.66 22.30 -1.17
CA ALA A 211 3.44 23.50 -0.87
C ALA A 211 4.96 23.32 -1.13
N THR A 212 5.45 22.09 -1.15
CA THR A 212 6.87 21.73 -1.27
C THR A 212 7.22 21.00 -2.57
N ASP A 213 6.24 20.75 -3.45
CA ASP A 213 6.36 19.91 -4.66
C ASP A 213 6.94 18.50 -4.36
N LEU A 214 6.58 17.94 -3.20
CA LEU A 214 7.01 16.62 -2.76
C LEU A 214 5.91 15.59 -2.97
N TYR A 215 6.07 14.73 -3.97
CA TYR A 215 5.19 13.59 -4.22
C TYR A 215 5.43 12.47 -3.21
N SER A 216 4.34 11.88 -2.74
CA SER A 216 4.36 10.68 -1.90
C SER A 216 3.38 9.64 -2.47
N PRO A 217 3.69 9.08 -3.66
CA PRO A 217 2.77 8.21 -4.37
C PRO A 217 2.45 6.95 -3.56
N GLY A 218 1.25 6.42 -3.77
CA GLY A 218 0.81 5.13 -3.24
C GLY A 218 0.72 4.10 -4.34
N PHE A 219 1.03 2.86 -4.01
CA PHE A 219 1.08 1.76 -4.97
C PHE A 219 0.20 0.60 -4.52
N THR A 220 -0.40 -0.08 -5.50
CA THR A 220 -0.97 -1.40 -5.32
C THR A 220 0.12 -2.43 -5.55
N LEU A 221 0.30 -3.33 -4.60
CA LEU A 221 1.36 -4.34 -4.57
C LEU A 221 0.76 -5.73 -4.61
N VAL A 222 1.53 -6.66 -5.18
CA VAL A 222 1.28 -8.09 -5.11
C VAL A 222 2.57 -8.83 -4.77
N ARG A 223 2.50 -9.88 -3.99
CA ARG A 223 3.63 -10.79 -3.72
C ARG A 223 4.02 -11.48 -5.03
N THR A 224 5.31 -11.45 -5.41
CA THR A 224 5.79 -11.94 -6.72
C THR A 224 5.35 -13.37 -6.98
N LYS A 225 5.59 -14.28 -6.04
CA LYS A 225 5.19 -15.67 -6.18
C LYS A 225 3.70 -15.84 -6.47
N PHE A 226 2.83 -15.04 -5.80
CA PHE A 226 1.39 -15.08 -6.07
C PHE A 226 1.07 -14.59 -7.49
N ALA A 227 1.72 -13.52 -7.93
CA ALA A 227 1.52 -12.96 -9.26
C ALA A 227 1.95 -13.93 -10.38
N ASP A 228 3.03 -14.67 -10.17
CA ASP A 228 3.55 -15.64 -11.12
C ASP A 228 2.68 -16.90 -11.18
N GLU A 229 2.14 -17.34 -10.04
CA GLU A 229 1.26 -18.53 -9.96
C GLU A 229 -0.18 -18.26 -10.40
N TYR A 230 -0.70 -17.02 -10.16
CA TYR A 230 -2.12 -16.68 -10.37
C TYR A 230 -2.31 -15.33 -11.07
N PRO A 231 -1.73 -15.12 -12.26
CA PRO A 231 -1.75 -13.81 -12.96
C PRO A 231 -3.17 -13.30 -13.25
N GLU A 232 -4.13 -14.23 -13.50
CA GLU A 232 -5.53 -13.86 -13.75
C GLU A 232 -6.22 -13.30 -12.50
N LEU A 233 -5.89 -13.82 -11.32
CA LEU A 233 -6.42 -13.31 -10.06
C LEU A 233 -5.87 -11.92 -9.74
N VAL A 234 -4.65 -11.59 -10.19
CA VAL A 234 -4.09 -10.24 -10.08
C VAL A 234 -4.87 -9.25 -10.95
N VAL A 235 -5.15 -9.62 -12.20
CA VAL A 235 -6.00 -8.80 -13.10
C VAL A 235 -7.41 -8.64 -12.51
N GLN A 236 -7.98 -9.69 -11.96
CA GLN A 236 -9.28 -9.65 -11.29
C GLN A 236 -9.30 -8.72 -10.08
N PHE A 237 -8.23 -8.74 -9.25
CA PHE A 237 -8.06 -7.78 -8.15
C PHE A 237 -8.12 -6.34 -8.65
N LEU A 238 -7.34 -6.02 -9.69
CA LEU A 238 -7.29 -4.68 -10.27
C LEU A 238 -8.65 -4.25 -10.84
N LYS A 239 -9.42 -5.15 -11.48
CA LYS A 239 -10.79 -4.86 -11.96
C LYS A 239 -11.74 -4.52 -10.81
N VAL A 240 -11.70 -5.25 -9.70
CA VAL A 240 -12.55 -4.96 -8.53
C VAL A 240 -12.15 -3.62 -7.92
N TYR A 241 -10.85 -3.34 -7.82
CA TYR A 241 -10.36 -2.07 -7.32
C TYR A 241 -10.74 -0.91 -8.25
N ASP A 242 -10.62 -1.08 -9.57
CA ASP A 242 -11.03 -0.10 -10.57
C ASP A 242 -12.52 0.24 -10.49
N LYS A 243 -13.37 -0.79 -10.34
CA LYS A 243 -14.80 -0.59 -10.07
C LYS A 243 -15.02 0.31 -8.85
N ALA A 244 -14.25 0.12 -7.79
CA ALA A 244 -14.38 0.91 -6.57
C ALA A 244 -13.89 2.35 -6.76
N VAL A 245 -12.79 2.57 -7.49
CA VAL A 245 -12.30 3.90 -7.88
C VAL A 245 -13.35 4.64 -8.69
N LYS A 246 -13.87 4.03 -9.76
CA LYS A 246 -14.90 4.61 -10.62
C LYS A 246 -16.18 4.92 -9.84
N TRP A 247 -16.59 4.01 -8.96
CA TRP A 247 -17.79 4.23 -8.13
C TRP A 247 -17.61 5.40 -7.17
N GLN A 248 -16.46 5.47 -6.46
CA GLN A 248 -16.19 6.59 -5.55
C GLN A 248 -16.19 7.94 -6.25
N LYS A 249 -15.61 8.03 -7.45
CA LYS A 249 -15.59 9.25 -8.27
C LYS A 249 -16.99 9.66 -8.71
N ASN A 250 -17.82 8.70 -9.12
CA ASN A 250 -19.16 8.96 -9.66
C ASN A 250 -20.24 9.14 -8.57
N HIS A 251 -19.99 8.67 -7.33
CA HIS A 251 -20.94 8.67 -6.21
C HIS A 251 -20.32 9.31 -4.97
N GLN A 252 -19.70 10.48 -5.15
CA GLN A 252 -18.89 11.13 -4.11
C GLN A 252 -19.66 11.33 -2.80
N GLN A 253 -20.93 11.82 -2.86
CA GLN A 253 -21.74 12.05 -1.67
C GLN A 253 -22.07 10.75 -0.92
N GLU A 254 -22.33 9.67 -1.67
CA GLU A 254 -22.58 8.36 -1.05
C GLU A 254 -21.30 7.80 -0.42
N ALA A 255 -20.14 7.99 -1.05
CA ALA A 255 -18.83 7.61 -0.50
C ALA A 255 -18.53 8.38 0.79
N ILE A 256 -18.76 9.71 0.81
CA ILE A 256 -18.62 10.54 2.02
C ILE A 256 -19.49 10.00 3.15
N THR A 257 -20.78 9.75 2.88
CA THR A 257 -21.72 9.21 3.88
C THR A 257 -21.28 7.84 4.40
N LEU A 258 -20.83 6.97 3.50
CA LEU A 258 -20.33 5.62 3.85
C LEU A 258 -19.12 5.71 4.78
N TYR A 259 -18.09 6.46 4.39
CA TYR A 259 -16.86 6.57 5.18
C TYR A 259 -17.10 7.28 6.52
N ALA A 260 -17.91 8.33 6.54
CA ALA A 260 -18.28 9.02 7.77
C ALA A 260 -18.92 8.05 8.78
N ARG A 261 -19.84 7.21 8.33
CA ARG A 261 -20.46 6.17 9.16
C ARG A 261 -19.45 5.11 9.63
N LEU A 262 -18.62 4.59 8.72
CA LEU A 262 -17.67 3.50 9.01
C LEU A 262 -16.60 3.90 10.01
N LYS A 263 -16.12 5.13 9.89
CA LYS A 263 -15.01 5.63 10.71
C LYS A 263 -15.45 6.57 11.81
N GLN A 264 -16.77 6.82 11.95
CA GLN A 264 -17.36 7.75 12.91
C GLN A 264 -16.74 9.15 12.83
N LEU A 265 -16.52 9.64 11.60
CA LEU A 265 -15.96 10.95 11.29
C LEU A 265 -17.05 11.93 10.82
N ASP A 266 -16.83 13.23 11.06
CA ASP A 266 -17.67 14.28 10.45
C ASP A 266 -17.52 14.22 8.91
N GLN A 267 -18.63 14.45 8.20
CA GLN A 267 -18.63 14.47 6.72
C GLN A 267 -17.68 15.53 6.14
N LYS A 268 -17.43 16.63 6.86
CA LYS A 268 -16.46 17.66 6.44
C LYS A 268 -15.03 17.11 6.42
N VAL A 269 -14.67 16.32 7.44
CA VAL A 269 -13.37 15.63 7.50
C VAL A 269 -13.26 14.70 6.32
N VAL A 270 -14.24 13.83 6.10
CA VAL A 270 -14.25 12.88 4.97
C VAL A 270 -14.15 13.60 3.63
N THR A 271 -14.89 14.70 3.44
CA THR A 271 -14.84 15.50 2.22
C THR A 271 -13.43 16.04 1.97
N GLN A 272 -12.78 16.58 3.01
CA GLN A 272 -11.42 17.09 2.89
C GLN A 272 -10.41 15.97 2.57
N VAL A 273 -10.52 14.83 3.24
CA VAL A 273 -9.70 13.65 2.94
C VAL A 273 -9.81 13.24 1.47
N LEU A 274 -11.04 13.13 0.94
CA LEU A 274 -11.25 12.74 -0.46
C LEU A 274 -10.74 13.80 -1.45
N ASN A 275 -10.74 15.09 -1.08
CA ASN A 275 -10.13 16.16 -1.87
C ASN A 275 -8.60 16.12 -1.87
N ASN A 276 -8.00 15.58 -0.80
CA ASN A 276 -6.56 15.47 -0.64
C ASN A 276 -5.98 14.14 -1.17
N THR A 277 -6.84 13.13 -1.38
CA THR A 277 -6.44 11.77 -1.77
C THR A 277 -7.24 11.32 -2.99
N GLU A 278 -6.97 11.93 -4.15
CA GLU A 278 -7.61 11.46 -5.39
C GLU A 278 -7.21 10.00 -5.67
N PRO A 279 -8.19 9.07 -5.73
CA PRO A 279 -7.87 7.67 -5.95
C PRO A 279 -7.58 7.39 -7.42
N LEU A 280 -6.55 6.58 -7.67
CA LEU A 280 -6.12 6.15 -8.99
C LEU A 280 -6.12 4.62 -9.09
N ASN A 281 -6.23 4.12 -10.30
CA ASN A 281 -5.89 2.75 -10.69
C ASN A 281 -5.29 2.81 -12.11
N GLU A 282 -4.03 3.23 -12.18
CA GLU A 282 -3.37 3.59 -13.43
C GLU A 282 -1.98 2.93 -13.53
N PRO A 283 -1.44 2.74 -14.75
CA PRO A 283 -0.05 2.35 -14.91
C PRO A 283 0.90 3.35 -14.25
N ILE A 284 1.94 2.83 -13.64
CA ILE A 284 2.97 3.65 -12.99
C ILE A 284 3.79 4.33 -14.07
N SER A 285 3.64 5.65 -14.18
CA SER A 285 4.29 6.46 -15.22
C SER A 285 5.78 6.68 -14.95
N LYS A 286 6.55 7.01 -15.98
CA LYS A 286 7.96 7.39 -15.85
C LYS A 286 8.17 8.56 -14.89
N LYS A 287 7.24 9.53 -14.82
CA LYS A 287 7.28 10.64 -13.87
C LYS A 287 7.28 10.13 -12.43
N ILE A 288 6.36 9.20 -12.11
CA ILE A 288 6.23 8.60 -10.77
C ILE A 288 7.45 7.74 -10.43
N ILE A 289 7.92 6.92 -11.39
CA ILE A 289 9.13 6.10 -11.21
C ILE A 289 10.34 7.01 -10.89
N ASN A 290 10.52 8.10 -11.62
CA ASN A 290 11.60 9.03 -11.35
C ASN A 290 11.47 9.69 -9.97
N ALA A 291 10.27 10.11 -9.56
CA ALA A 291 10.03 10.67 -8.23
C ALA A 291 10.33 9.64 -7.13
N GLN A 292 9.94 8.39 -7.33
CA GLN A 292 10.25 7.29 -6.40
C GLN A 292 11.76 7.00 -6.35
N GLN A 293 12.46 7.02 -7.49
CA GLN A 293 13.92 6.85 -7.52
C GLN A 293 14.64 7.96 -6.76
N HIS A 294 14.21 9.22 -6.92
CA HIS A 294 14.76 10.33 -6.13
C HIS A 294 14.56 10.10 -4.64
N THR A 295 13.40 9.60 -4.24
CA THR A 295 13.15 9.22 -2.83
C THR A 295 14.11 8.11 -2.38
N ALA A 296 14.31 7.07 -3.19
CA ALA A 296 15.21 5.96 -2.88
C ALA A 296 16.68 6.43 -2.74
N ASP A 297 17.12 7.29 -3.65
CA ASP A 297 18.48 7.87 -3.62
C ASP A 297 18.66 8.74 -2.36
N PHE A 298 17.67 9.56 -2.00
CA PHE A 298 17.66 10.35 -0.77
C PHE A 298 17.71 9.48 0.49
N GLN A 299 16.89 8.42 0.56
CA GLN A 299 16.90 7.48 1.68
C GLN A 299 18.24 6.73 1.80
N TYR A 300 18.89 6.43 0.69
CA TYR A 300 20.23 5.85 0.70
C TYR A 300 21.28 6.85 1.21
N GLN A 301 21.25 8.09 0.74
CA GLN A 301 22.17 9.17 1.18
C GLN A 301 22.03 9.45 2.68
N THR A 302 20.81 9.50 3.19
CA THR A 302 20.51 9.71 4.61
C THR A 302 20.68 8.46 5.47
N LYS A 303 21.06 7.32 4.87
CA LYS A 303 21.24 6.02 5.54
C LYS A 303 19.94 5.45 6.15
N ALA A 304 18.78 5.89 5.67
CA ALA A 304 17.50 5.31 6.01
C ALA A 304 17.36 3.90 5.42
N ILE A 305 17.95 3.66 4.24
CA ILE A 305 18.17 2.32 3.67
C ILE A 305 19.68 2.07 3.52
N GLN A 306 20.08 0.78 3.60
CA GLN A 306 21.50 0.38 3.58
C GLN A 306 22.00 0.00 2.19
N ARG A 307 21.11 -0.17 1.22
CA ARG A 307 21.40 -0.61 -0.14
C ARG A 307 20.83 0.36 -1.15
N LYS A 308 21.65 0.74 -2.13
CA LYS A 308 21.14 1.48 -3.31
C LYS A 308 20.28 0.53 -4.14
N ILE A 309 19.13 1.01 -4.58
CA ILE A 309 18.16 0.23 -5.36
C ILE A 309 17.81 0.93 -6.66
N ASP A 310 17.38 0.16 -7.63
CA ASP A 310 16.69 0.62 -8.84
C ASP A 310 15.21 0.26 -8.69
N VAL A 311 14.37 1.28 -8.53
CA VAL A 311 12.93 1.11 -8.30
C VAL A 311 12.22 0.46 -9.49
N ASN A 312 12.78 0.53 -10.70
CA ASN A 312 12.20 -0.13 -11.88
C ASN A 312 12.11 -1.66 -11.72
N GLN A 313 12.97 -2.26 -10.89
CA GLN A 313 13.04 -3.73 -10.75
C GLN A 313 11.76 -4.34 -10.16
N VAL A 314 10.96 -3.56 -9.45
CA VAL A 314 9.71 -4.04 -8.82
C VAL A 314 8.46 -3.56 -9.55
N VAL A 315 8.58 -2.63 -10.51
CA VAL A 315 7.44 -2.12 -11.30
C VAL A 315 7.04 -3.13 -12.37
N ASP A 316 5.76 -3.54 -12.34
CA ASP A 316 5.18 -4.43 -13.36
C ASP A 316 3.80 -3.92 -13.79
N ASN A 317 3.80 -3.09 -14.82
CA ASN A 317 2.57 -2.53 -15.40
C ASN A 317 1.78 -3.53 -16.26
N SER A 318 2.31 -4.74 -16.54
CA SER A 318 1.67 -5.69 -17.46
C SER A 318 0.27 -6.10 -17.02
N PHE A 319 0.03 -6.23 -15.72
CA PHE A 319 -1.26 -6.61 -15.15
C PHE A 319 -2.32 -5.53 -15.36
N ILE A 320 -1.98 -4.27 -15.04
CA ILE A 320 -2.93 -3.16 -15.19
C ILE A 320 -3.17 -2.83 -16.66
N GLU A 321 -2.18 -2.95 -17.53
CA GLU A 321 -2.33 -2.80 -18.98
C GLU A 321 -3.23 -3.90 -19.57
N LYS A 322 -3.11 -5.14 -19.08
CA LYS A 322 -4.01 -6.24 -19.45
C LYS A 322 -5.46 -5.93 -19.02
N MET A 323 -5.66 -5.52 -17.76
CA MET A 323 -6.97 -5.09 -17.27
C MET A 323 -7.60 -4.03 -18.17
N LEU A 324 -6.84 -2.95 -18.49
CA LEU A 324 -7.34 -1.84 -19.33
C LEU A 324 -7.65 -2.25 -20.77
N LYS A 325 -6.97 -3.25 -21.32
CA LYS A 325 -7.29 -3.82 -22.64
C LYS A 325 -8.59 -4.61 -22.63
N GLU A 326 -8.79 -5.42 -21.59
CA GLU A 326 -10.00 -6.24 -21.43
C GLU A 326 -11.27 -5.40 -21.16
N GLU A 327 -11.15 -4.21 -20.57
CA GLU A 327 -12.28 -3.29 -20.38
C GLU A 327 -12.72 -2.57 -21.68
N LYS A 328 -11.83 -2.51 -22.68
CA LYS A 328 -12.11 -1.84 -23.95
C LYS A 328 -12.66 -2.80 -25.02
N SER A 329 -12.59 -4.10 -24.76
CA SER A 329 -13.07 -5.16 -25.66
C SER A 329 -14.50 -5.59 -25.32
#